data_16e1b854afcf116334344b5e51c92097
#
_entry.id   16e1b854afcf116334344b5e51c92097
#
_cell.length_a   1.000
_cell.length_b   1.000
_cell.length_c   1.000
_cell.angle_alpha   90.00
_cell.angle_beta   90.00
_cell.angle_gamma   90.00
#
_symmetry.space_group_name_H-M   'P 1'
#
loop_
_entity.id
_entity.type
_entity.pdbx_description
1 polymer ?
#
loop_
_entity_poly.entity_id
_entity_poly.type
_entity_poly.pdbx_seq_one_letter_code
_entity_poly.pdbx_strand_id
1 'polypeptide(L)'
;MNAKKPVDWDELYPGRFLKAGELGDKPVTLTICSVDTDLLESDAGKKVKGVLSFERTEKQLALNKTNGICLREMFGRKLDGWIGKRITLHKSEFNGEPCVRVYGSPDIAADMPVDVQLPKRKPIKMVMRKVATKQERQPGEEG
;
A
#
# COMPACT_ATOMS: atom_id res chain seq x y z
N MET A 1 -5.50 -33.13 9.53
CA MET A 1 -4.95 -31.86 9.32
C MET A 1 -4.55 -31.16 10.60
N ASN A 2 -3.35 -30.77 10.69
CA ASN A 2 -2.84 -30.21 11.91
C ASN A 2 -2.72 -28.72 11.81
N ALA A 3 -3.70 -28.03 12.34
CA ALA A 3 -3.62 -26.60 12.41
C ALA A 3 -2.53 -26.22 13.39
N LYS A 4 -1.69 -25.31 12.98
CA LYS A 4 -0.67 -24.79 13.85
C LYS A 4 -1.33 -23.97 14.95
N LYS A 5 -0.89 -24.14 16.18
CA LYS A 5 -1.42 -23.31 17.26
C LYS A 5 -0.95 -21.88 17.11
N PRO A 6 -1.85 -20.91 17.28
CA PRO A 6 -1.43 -19.51 17.24
C PRO A 6 -0.40 -19.23 18.33
N VAL A 7 0.60 -18.41 18.00
CA VAL A 7 1.64 -18.07 18.96
C VAL A 7 1.50 -16.65 19.49
N ASP A 8 0.63 -15.85 18.91
CA ASP A 8 0.38 -14.52 19.45
C ASP A 8 -1.05 -14.09 19.14
N TRP A 9 -1.41 -12.96 19.71
CA TRP A 9 -2.75 -12.42 19.59
C TRP A 9 -3.17 -12.18 18.14
N ASP A 10 -2.25 -11.68 17.33
CA ASP A 10 -2.58 -11.35 15.94
C ASP A 10 -2.85 -12.60 15.11
N GLU A 11 -2.27 -13.73 15.44
CA GLU A 11 -2.59 -14.96 14.74
C GLU A 11 -3.98 -15.47 15.12
N LEU A 12 -4.37 -15.26 16.37
CA LEU A 12 -5.68 -15.68 16.83
C LEU A 12 -6.78 -14.75 16.34
N TYR A 13 -6.50 -13.45 16.32
CA TYR A 13 -7.44 -12.44 15.88
C TYR A 13 -6.78 -11.54 14.84
N PRO A 14 -6.68 -12.01 13.59
CA PRO A 14 -6.01 -11.23 12.55
C PRO A 14 -6.72 -9.88 12.35
N GLY A 15 -5.94 -8.84 12.28
CA GLY A 15 -6.48 -7.52 12.05
C GLY A 15 -7.00 -7.35 10.64
N ARG A 16 -7.87 -6.38 10.48
CA ARG A 16 -8.47 -6.06 9.19
C ARG A 16 -7.46 -5.43 8.23
N PHE A 17 -6.50 -4.67 8.74
CA PHE A 17 -5.60 -3.89 7.91
C PHE A 17 -4.23 -4.52 7.81
N LEU A 18 -3.61 -4.31 6.65
CA LEU A 18 -2.22 -4.72 6.43
C LEU A 18 -1.30 -4.00 7.40
N LYS A 19 -0.39 -4.76 7.97
CA LYS A 19 0.65 -4.23 8.85
C LYS A 19 2.01 -4.49 8.23
N ALA A 20 2.96 -3.63 8.57
CA ALA A 20 4.30 -3.74 8.00
C ALA A 20 4.92 -5.12 8.24
N GLY A 21 4.68 -5.71 9.42
CA GLY A 21 5.23 -7.03 9.73
C GLY A 21 4.69 -8.15 8.84
N GLU A 22 3.58 -7.92 8.16
CA GLU A 22 2.99 -8.92 7.26
C GLU A 22 3.57 -8.87 5.86
N LEU A 23 4.36 -7.86 5.51
CA LEU A 23 4.88 -7.68 4.16
C LEU A 23 6.22 -8.35 4.00
N GLY A 24 6.88 -8.93 4.74
CA GLY A 24 8.19 -9.54 4.51
C GLY A 24 9.19 -8.55 3.92
N ASP A 25 10.28 -9.09 3.40
CA ASP A 25 11.39 -8.26 2.93
C ASP A 25 11.24 -7.80 1.48
N LYS A 26 10.29 -8.37 0.76
CA LYS A 26 10.11 -8.04 -0.66
C LYS A 26 8.83 -7.26 -0.85
N PRO A 27 8.81 -6.35 -1.82
CA PRO A 27 7.58 -5.64 -2.14
C PRO A 27 6.49 -6.61 -2.59
N VAL A 28 5.25 -6.26 -2.29
CA VAL A 28 4.08 -7.06 -2.64
C VAL A 28 3.18 -6.23 -3.54
N THR A 29 2.75 -6.80 -4.65
CA THR A 29 1.87 -6.12 -5.60
C THR A 29 0.44 -6.66 -5.45
N LEU A 30 -0.51 -5.75 -5.27
CA LEU A 30 -1.92 -6.08 -5.09
C LEU A 30 -2.76 -5.25 -6.04
N THR A 31 -3.89 -5.82 -6.46
CA THR A 31 -4.83 -5.13 -7.34
C THR A 31 -5.96 -4.51 -6.51
N ILE A 32 -6.18 -3.22 -6.70
CA ILE A 32 -7.24 -2.52 -5.98
C ILE A 32 -8.58 -2.92 -6.54
N CYS A 33 -9.49 -3.41 -5.71
CA CYS A 33 -10.83 -3.76 -6.16
C CYS A 33 -11.88 -2.78 -5.65
N SER A 34 -11.62 -2.04 -4.60
CA SER A 34 -12.52 -0.97 -4.19
C SER A 34 -11.78 0.09 -3.39
N VAL A 35 -12.35 1.29 -3.39
CA VAL A 35 -11.87 2.42 -2.59
C VAL A 35 -13.07 2.94 -1.83
N ASP A 36 -13.01 2.86 -0.51
CA ASP A 36 -14.11 3.29 0.34
C ASP A 36 -13.61 4.26 1.38
N THR A 37 -14.52 4.84 2.13
CA THR A 37 -14.16 5.67 3.28
C THR A 37 -14.68 4.99 4.53
N ASP A 38 -13.98 5.19 5.62
CA ASP A 38 -14.37 4.61 6.89
C ASP A 38 -13.96 5.54 8.00
N LEU A 39 -14.68 5.47 9.11
CA LEU A 39 -14.40 6.27 10.28
C LEU A 39 -13.52 5.45 11.21
N LEU A 40 -12.26 5.83 11.29
CA LEU A 40 -11.28 5.05 12.05
C LEU A 40 -10.80 5.80 13.27
N GLU A 41 -10.50 5.06 14.33
CA GLU A 41 -9.91 5.63 15.53
C GLU A 41 -8.49 6.05 15.27
N SER A 42 -8.10 7.17 15.87
CA SER A 42 -6.73 7.65 15.84
C SER A 42 -6.44 8.33 17.16
N ASP A 43 -5.18 8.68 17.38
CA ASP A 43 -4.78 9.35 18.60
C ASP A 43 -5.49 10.69 18.78
N ALA A 44 -5.89 11.30 17.69
CA ALA A 44 -6.59 12.58 17.71
C ALA A 44 -8.10 12.41 17.67
N GLY A 45 -8.63 11.20 17.89
CA GLY A 45 -10.04 10.91 17.80
C GLY A 45 -10.38 10.18 16.52
N LYS A 46 -11.67 10.15 16.18
CA LYS A 46 -12.12 9.46 14.98
C LYS A 46 -11.91 10.33 13.74
N LYS A 47 -11.40 9.73 12.69
CA LYS A 47 -11.19 10.41 11.41
C LYS A 47 -11.69 9.56 10.27
N VAL A 48 -12.22 10.21 9.25
CA VAL A 48 -12.61 9.54 8.02
C VAL A 48 -11.33 9.31 7.21
N LYS A 49 -11.09 8.07 6.82
CA LYS A 49 -9.93 7.71 6.01
C LYS A 49 -10.36 6.90 4.81
N GLY A 50 -9.57 6.99 3.75
CA GLY A 50 -9.74 6.10 2.63
C GLY A 50 -9.27 4.70 3.00
N VAL A 51 -9.98 3.70 2.50
CA VAL A 51 -9.65 2.31 2.75
C VAL A 51 -9.66 1.59 1.41
N LEU A 52 -8.54 0.96 1.08
CA LEU A 52 -8.43 0.18 -0.15
C LEU A 52 -8.69 -1.29 0.15
N SER A 53 -9.48 -1.91 -0.70
CA SER A 53 -9.66 -3.36 -0.70
C SER A 53 -8.97 -3.92 -1.93
N PHE A 54 -8.47 -5.13 -1.82
CA PHE A 54 -7.67 -5.75 -2.88
C PHE A 54 -8.25 -7.09 -3.29
N GLU A 55 -7.97 -7.48 -4.52
CA GLU A 55 -8.31 -8.82 -4.98
C GLU A 55 -7.44 -9.84 -4.27
N ARG A 56 -8.02 -11.00 -4.02
CA ARG A 56 -7.32 -12.18 -3.50
C ARG A 56 -6.81 -12.06 -2.08
N THR A 57 -7.24 -11.06 -1.35
CA THR A 57 -6.94 -10.98 0.07
C THR A 57 -8.08 -10.26 0.78
N GLU A 58 -8.31 -10.63 2.03
CA GLU A 58 -9.29 -9.92 2.84
C GLU A 58 -8.69 -8.74 3.56
N LYS A 59 -7.38 -8.60 3.52
CA LYS A 59 -6.71 -7.47 4.18
C LYS A 59 -6.94 -6.20 3.39
N GLN A 60 -7.10 -5.11 4.10
CA GLN A 60 -7.32 -3.79 3.52
C GLN A 60 -6.17 -2.86 3.90
N LEU A 61 -6.05 -1.76 3.19
CA LEU A 61 -5.04 -0.76 3.52
C LEU A 61 -5.74 0.55 3.88
N ALA A 62 -5.56 0.99 5.12
CA ALA A 62 -6.01 2.32 5.50
C ALA A 62 -5.00 3.34 4.96
N LEU A 63 -5.50 4.33 4.23
CA LEU A 63 -4.62 5.31 3.60
C LEU A 63 -4.25 6.41 4.57
N ASN A 64 -2.97 6.61 4.75
CA ASN A 64 -2.49 7.84 5.36
C ASN A 64 -2.26 8.87 4.25
N LYS A 65 -1.96 10.10 4.64
CA LYS A 65 -1.81 11.18 3.67
C LYS A 65 -0.68 10.92 2.68
N THR A 66 0.44 10.40 3.17
CA THR A 66 1.60 10.12 2.32
C THR A 66 1.26 9.12 1.24
N ASN A 67 0.69 7.98 1.62
CA ASN A 67 0.33 6.95 0.64
C ASN A 67 -0.77 7.44 -0.29
N GLY A 68 -1.72 8.21 0.23
CA GLY A 68 -2.78 8.78 -0.60
C GLY A 68 -2.24 9.72 -1.67
N ILE A 69 -1.28 10.56 -1.32
CA ILE A 69 -0.67 11.47 -2.28
C ILE A 69 0.06 10.67 -3.38
N CYS A 70 0.78 9.62 -3.00
CA CYS A 70 1.47 8.79 -3.98
C CYS A 70 0.49 8.17 -4.97
N LEU A 71 -0.63 7.66 -4.49
CA LEU A 71 -1.64 7.07 -5.37
C LEU A 71 -2.29 8.12 -6.27
N ARG A 72 -2.54 9.30 -5.73
CA ARG A 72 -3.10 10.39 -6.51
C ARG A 72 -2.18 10.77 -7.65
N GLU A 73 -0.89 10.83 -7.40
CA GLU A 73 0.07 11.19 -8.44
C GLU A 73 0.21 10.10 -9.49
N MET A 74 0.10 8.84 -9.09
CA MET A 74 0.19 7.76 -10.06
C MET A 74 -1.07 7.58 -10.88
N PHE A 75 -2.25 7.69 -10.26
CA PHE A 75 -3.50 7.28 -10.88
C PHE A 75 -4.52 8.41 -11.04
N GLY A 76 -4.24 9.60 -10.53
CA GLY A 76 -5.13 10.73 -10.67
C GLY A 76 -5.99 10.96 -9.43
N ARG A 77 -6.74 12.05 -9.47
CA ARG A 77 -7.53 12.49 -8.33
C ARG A 77 -8.85 11.77 -8.19
N LYS A 78 -9.34 11.13 -9.24
CA LYS A 78 -10.62 10.45 -9.19
C LYS A 78 -10.42 9.03 -8.71
N LEU A 79 -11.05 8.71 -7.60
CA LEU A 79 -10.87 7.41 -6.96
C LEU A 79 -11.35 6.27 -7.84
N ASP A 80 -12.35 6.51 -8.69
CA ASP A 80 -12.80 5.49 -9.62
C ASP A 80 -11.68 5.00 -10.53
N GLY A 81 -10.76 5.87 -10.86
CA GLY A 81 -9.64 5.50 -11.71
C GLY A 81 -8.61 4.62 -11.02
N TRP A 82 -8.71 4.47 -9.71
CA TRP A 82 -7.79 3.61 -8.96
C TRP A 82 -8.22 2.14 -8.99
N ILE A 83 -9.51 1.90 -9.22
CA ILE A 83 -10.04 0.54 -9.21
C ILE A 83 -9.50 -0.23 -10.41
N GLY A 84 -8.97 -1.42 -10.15
CA GLY A 84 -8.34 -2.23 -11.17
C GLY A 84 -6.85 -1.97 -11.34
N LYS A 85 -6.33 -0.91 -10.72
CA LYS A 85 -4.89 -0.62 -10.77
C LYS A 85 -4.16 -1.48 -9.76
N ARG A 86 -2.92 -1.82 -10.10
CA ARG A 86 -2.06 -2.59 -9.20
C ARG A 86 -1.15 -1.62 -8.48
N ILE A 87 -0.95 -1.86 -7.19
CA ILE A 87 0.04 -1.08 -6.43
C ILE A 87 1.00 -2.03 -5.77
N THR A 88 2.22 -1.58 -5.65
CA THR A 88 3.27 -2.34 -4.98
C THR A 88 3.56 -1.67 -3.65
N LEU A 89 3.48 -2.45 -2.59
CA LEU A 89 3.66 -1.98 -1.22
C LEU A 89 4.91 -2.59 -0.64
N HIS A 90 5.56 -1.86 0.23
CA HIS A 90 6.73 -2.41 0.92
C HIS A 90 6.76 -1.91 2.35
N LYS A 91 7.55 -2.63 3.15
CA LYS A 91 7.78 -2.24 4.53
C LYS A 91 8.78 -1.10 4.56
N SER A 92 8.48 -0.09 5.35
CA SER A 92 9.35 1.06 5.52
C SER A 92 9.32 1.49 6.99
N GLU A 93 9.88 2.64 7.29
CA GLU A 93 9.88 3.16 8.65
C GLU A 93 9.49 4.63 8.64
N PHE A 94 8.82 5.03 9.71
CA PHE A 94 8.50 6.43 9.94
C PHE A 94 8.74 6.69 11.43
N ASN A 95 9.67 7.58 11.73
CA ASN A 95 10.05 7.89 13.12
C ASN A 95 10.45 6.64 13.90
N GLY A 96 11.15 5.72 13.24
CA GLY A 96 11.61 4.49 13.88
C GLY A 96 10.57 3.39 13.96
N GLU A 97 9.33 3.66 13.55
CA GLU A 97 8.26 2.67 13.58
C GLU A 97 8.05 2.06 12.20
N PRO A 98 7.83 0.74 12.12
CA PRO A 98 7.55 0.13 10.83
C PRO A 98 6.23 0.64 10.26
N CYS A 99 6.19 0.82 8.96
CA CYS A 99 4.97 1.24 8.30
C CYS A 99 4.89 0.64 6.90
N VAL A 100 3.67 0.67 6.33
CA VAL A 100 3.43 0.24 4.96
C VAL A 100 3.49 1.47 4.07
N ARG A 101 4.31 1.41 3.02
CA ARG A 101 4.45 2.50 2.06
C ARG A 101 4.19 2.02 0.65
N VAL A 102 3.65 2.89 -0.17
CA VAL A 102 3.52 2.64 -1.58
C VAL A 102 4.91 2.73 -2.21
N TYR A 103 5.34 1.65 -2.84
CA TYR A 103 6.65 1.59 -3.51
C TYR A 103 6.55 2.03 -4.96
N GLY A 104 5.46 1.69 -5.61
CA GLY A 104 5.25 2.00 -7.01
C GLY A 104 4.12 1.18 -7.58
N SER A 105 4.17 0.93 -8.88
CA SER A 105 3.12 0.19 -9.55
C SER A 105 3.61 -0.34 -10.88
N PRO A 106 3.16 -1.54 -11.30
CA PRO A 106 3.43 -1.98 -12.67
C PRO A 106 2.57 -1.25 -13.69
N ASP A 107 1.59 -0.46 -13.25
CA ASP A 107 0.65 0.20 -14.16
C ASP A 107 1.03 1.65 -14.49
N ILE A 108 2.16 2.14 -14.01
CA ILE A 108 2.67 3.45 -14.44
C ILE A 108 3.67 3.25 -15.57
N ALA A 109 3.84 4.29 -16.39
CA ALA A 109 4.67 4.18 -17.59
C ALA A 109 6.15 4.15 -17.28
N ALA A 110 6.57 4.84 -16.23
CA ALA A 110 7.98 4.97 -15.87
C ALA A 110 8.04 5.41 -14.42
N ASP A 111 9.26 5.38 -13.84
CA ASP A 111 9.45 5.91 -12.50
C ASP A 111 8.95 7.36 -12.43
N MET A 112 8.30 7.70 -11.33
CA MET A 112 7.71 9.02 -11.15
C MET A 112 8.21 9.66 -9.87
N PRO A 113 8.85 10.83 -9.96
CA PRO A 113 9.14 11.57 -8.73
C PRO A 113 7.85 12.16 -8.17
N VAL A 114 7.69 12.11 -6.87
CA VAL A 114 6.50 12.61 -6.17
C VAL A 114 6.96 13.46 -5.00
N ASP A 115 6.45 14.68 -4.93
CA ASP A 115 6.71 15.55 -3.78
C ASP A 115 5.53 15.43 -2.83
N VAL A 116 5.80 14.95 -1.63
CA VAL A 116 4.76 14.78 -0.62
C VAL A 116 4.86 15.94 0.35
N GLN A 117 3.88 16.82 0.30
CA GLN A 117 3.81 17.98 1.18
C GLN A 117 2.76 17.74 2.25
N LEU A 118 3.21 17.63 3.48
CA LEU A 118 2.33 17.48 4.64
C LEU A 118 2.25 18.81 5.38
N PRO A 119 1.14 19.08 6.08
CA PRO A 119 1.04 20.32 6.82
C PRO A 119 2.16 20.49 7.84
N LYS A 120 2.73 21.68 7.90
CA LYS A 120 3.77 22.04 8.86
C LYS A 120 5.03 21.16 8.79
N ARG A 121 5.28 20.56 7.65
CA ARG A 121 6.48 19.71 7.45
C ARG A 121 7.15 20.08 6.16
N LYS A 122 8.44 19.77 6.09
CA LYS A 122 9.17 19.95 4.85
C LYS A 122 8.70 18.93 3.82
N PRO A 123 8.71 19.30 2.54
CA PRO A 123 8.34 18.32 1.50
C PRO A 123 9.25 17.11 1.55
N ILE A 124 8.66 15.95 1.32
CA ILE A 124 9.39 14.70 1.22
C ILE A 124 9.43 14.32 -0.25
N LYS A 125 10.62 14.06 -0.76
CA LYS A 125 10.75 13.62 -2.15
C LYS A 125 10.76 12.11 -2.18
N MET A 126 9.85 11.55 -2.97
CA MET A 126 9.74 10.12 -3.13
C MET A 126 9.76 9.80 -4.62
N VAL A 127 10.05 8.56 -4.96
CA VAL A 127 9.99 8.10 -6.34
C VAL A 127 9.10 6.87 -6.36
N MET A 128 8.04 6.94 -7.16
CA MET A 128 7.20 5.77 -7.40
C MET A 128 7.84 4.99 -8.52
N ARG A 129 8.13 3.73 -8.28
CA ARG A 129 8.87 2.90 -9.22
C ARG A 129 7.96 2.18 -10.18
N LYS A 130 8.34 2.13 -11.42
CA LYS A 130 7.71 1.26 -12.40
C LYS A 130 8.15 -0.17 -12.08
N VAL A 131 7.20 -1.00 -11.68
CA VAL A 131 7.49 -2.36 -11.25
C VAL A 131 7.24 -3.32 -12.42
N ALA A 132 8.18 -4.22 -12.68
CA ALA A 132 8.01 -5.21 -13.72
C ALA A 132 7.14 -6.36 -13.21
N THR A 133 6.32 -6.91 -14.10
CA THR A 133 5.52 -8.08 -13.78
C THR A 133 6.03 -9.25 -14.61
N LYS A 134 5.62 -10.46 -14.25
CA LYS A 134 6.01 -11.63 -15.02
C LYS A 134 5.55 -11.53 -16.46
N GLN A 135 4.42 -10.89 -16.70
CA GLN A 135 3.87 -10.77 -18.04
C GLN A 135 4.64 -9.79 -18.90
N GLU A 136 5.35 -8.87 -18.29
CA GLU A 136 6.12 -7.87 -19.02
C GLU A 136 7.53 -8.32 -19.32
N ARG A 137 7.96 -9.43 -18.71
CA ARG A 137 9.29 -9.95 -18.95
C ARG A 137 9.30 -10.73 -20.25
N GLN A 138 10.31 -10.50 -21.04
CA GLN A 138 10.46 -11.23 -22.26
C GLN A 138 11.09 -12.59 -22.00
N PRO A 139 10.83 -13.59 -22.86
CA PRO A 139 11.51 -14.86 -22.70
C PRO A 139 13.02 -14.67 -22.71
N GLY A 140 13.67 -15.24 -21.72
CA GLY A 140 15.11 -15.13 -21.60
C GLY A 140 15.59 -14.04 -20.68
N GLU A 141 14.69 -13.18 -20.21
CA GLU A 141 15.08 -12.12 -19.30
C GLU A 141 15.14 -12.54 -17.85
N GLU A 142 14.60 -13.68 -17.57
CA GLU A 142 14.65 -14.12 -16.21
C GLU A 142 16.01 -14.61 -15.84
N GLY A 143 16.91 -14.36 -16.52
CA GLY A 143 18.22 -14.81 -16.16
C GLY A 143 18.61 -14.24 -14.82
#